data_4459f570a1c7c6eead7b66024966988d
#
_entry.id   4459f570a1c7c6eead7b66024966988d
#
_cell.length_a   1.000
_cell.length_b   1.000
_cell.length_c   1.000
_cell.angle_alpha   90.00
_cell.angle_beta   90.00
_cell.angle_gamma   90.00
#
_symmetry.space_group_name_H-M   'P 1'
#
loop_
_entity.id
_entity.type
_entity.pdbx_description
1 polymer ?
#
loop_
_entity_poly.entity_id
_entity_poly.type
_entity_poly.pdbx_seq_one_letter_code
_entity_poly.pdbx_strand_id
1 'polypeptide(L)' 'MKERFVKTVKRSGTSLAIHIPAEIVKLLKINEGNFLRVEIEIINSQ' A
#
# COMPACT_ATOMS: atom_id res chain seq x y z
N MET A 1 15.33 2.01 -1.87
CA MET A 1 14.52 2.25 -3.06
C MET A 1 13.10 2.64 -2.67
N LYS A 2 12.55 3.68 -3.28
CA LYS A 2 11.21 4.16 -2.96
C LYS A 2 10.31 4.06 -4.18
N GLU A 3 9.06 3.68 -3.94
CA GLU A 3 8.06 3.63 -4.99
C GLU A 3 6.78 4.28 -4.51
N ARG A 4 6.02 4.78 -5.45
CA ARG A 4 4.72 5.40 -5.17
C ARG A 4 3.67 4.69 -5.99
N PHE A 5 2.46 4.62 -5.44
CA PHE A 5 1.34 4.07 -6.18
C PHE A 5 0.05 4.67 -5.64
N VAL A 6 -1.01 4.51 -6.43
CA VAL A 6 -2.34 4.96 -6.05
C VAL A 6 -3.24 3.74 -5.96
N LYS A 7 -3.95 3.60 -4.85
CA LYS A 7 -4.86 2.47 -4.64
C LYS A 7 -6.10 2.94 -3.92
N THR A 8 -7.19 2.25 -4.17
CA THR A 8 -8.45 2.48 -3.47
C THR A 8 -8.41 1.78 -2.13
N VAL A 9 -8.83 2.50 -1.10
CA VAL A 9 -8.94 1.93 0.24
C VAL A 9 -10.17 1.04 0.29
N LYS A 10 -10.04 -0.10 0.91
CA LYS A 10 -11.12 -1.06 1.08
C LYS A 10 -11.31 -1.41 2.55
N ARG A 11 -12.53 -1.78 2.89
CA ARG A 11 -12.83 -2.19 4.27
C ARG A 11 -12.33 -3.60 4.51
N SER A 12 -11.73 -3.81 5.68
CA SER A 12 -11.26 -5.12 6.09
C SER A 12 -11.63 -5.29 7.58
N GLY A 13 -12.76 -5.93 7.83
CA GLY A 13 -13.28 -6.04 9.19
C GLY A 13 -13.60 -4.67 9.75
N THR A 14 -13.00 -4.30 10.87
CA THR A 14 -13.18 -2.99 11.46
C THR A 14 -12.10 -2.01 11.01
N SER A 15 -11.20 -2.46 10.17
CA SER A 15 -10.10 -1.62 9.67
C SER A 15 -10.27 -1.28 8.21
N LEU A 16 -9.44 -0.40 7.73
CA LEU A 16 -9.35 -0.09 6.30
C LEU A 16 -8.01 -0.60 5.80
N ALA A 17 -7.98 -1.04 4.55
CA ALA A 17 -6.77 -1.64 4.00
C ALA A 17 -6.53 -1.20 2.57
N ILE A 18 -5.29 -1.25 2.17
CA ILE A 18 -4.90 -1.10 0.76
C ILE A 18 -4.00 -2.29 0.42
N HIS A 19 -4.04 -2.68 -0.85
CA HIS A 19 -3.18 -3.74 -1.32
C HIS A 19 -2.00 -3.15 -2.08
N ILE A 20 -0.81 -3.63 -1.76
CA ILE A 20 0.39 -3.21 -2.49
C ILE A 20 0.36 -3.89 -3.86
N PRO A 21 0.52 -3.13 -4.95
CA PRO A 21 0.51 -3.74 -6.28
C PRO A 21 1.58 -4.82 -6.42
N ALA A 22 1.23 -5.89 -7.12
CA ALA A 22 2.15 -7.01 -7.31
C ALA A 22 3.47 -6.58 -7.95
N GLU A 23 3.41 -5.60 -8.84
CA GLU A 23 4.60 -5.07 -9.49
C GLU A 23 5.56 -4.44 -8.49
N ILE A 24 5.01 -3.72 -7.51
CA ILE A 24 5.82 -3.08 -6.48
C ILE A 24 6.42 -4.14 -5.56
N VAL A 25 5.63 -5.17 -5.24
CA VAL A 25 6.10 -6.28 -4.41
C VAL A 25 7.33 -6.93 -5.05
N LYS A 26 7.27 -7.16 -6.35
CA LYS A 26 8.38 -7.77 -7.09
C LYS A 26 9.58 -6.84 -7.17
N LEU A 27 9.32 -5.57 -7.47
CA LEU A 27 10.39 -4.58 -7.66
C LEU A 27 11.21 -4.40 -6.39
N LEU A 28 10.55 -4.30 -5.25
CA LEU A 28 11.22 -4.07 -3.98
C LEU A 28 11.52 -5.36 -3.23
N LYS A 29 11.14 -6.49 -3.79
CA LYS A 29 11.35 -7.81 -3.19
C LYS A 29 10.74 -7.89 -1.79
N ILE A 30 9.50 -7.43 -1.69
CA ILE A 30 8.78 -7.42 -0.42
C ILE A 30 8.35 -8.82 -0.06
N ASN A 31 8.59 -9.21 1.18
CA ASN A 31 8.20 -10.52 1.69
C ASN A 31 7.36 -10.36 2.94
N GLU A 32 6.56 -11.37 3.20
CA GLU A 32 5.78 -11.44 4.42
C GLU A 32 6.72 -11.31 5.62
N GLY A 33 6.34 -10.47 6.57
CA GLY A 33 7.19 -10.21 7.73
C GLY A 33 8.08 -9.00 7.62
N ASN A 34 8.22 -8.43 6.42
CA ASN A 34 8.99 -7.20 6.26
C ASN A 34 8.28 -6.04 6.95
N PHE A 35 9.05 -5.10 7.43
CA PHE A 35 8.53 -3.83 7.94
C PHE A 35 8.72 -2.78 6.87
N LEU A 36 7.65 -2.07 6.56
CA LEU A 36 7.67 -1.03 5.54
C LEU A 36 7.39 0.32 6.19
N ARG A 37 8.06 1.35 5.71
CA ARG A 37 7.71 2.71 6.07
C ARG A 37 6.66 3.19 5.09
N VAL A 38 5.54 3.65 5.58
CA VAL A 38 4.41 4.05 4.74
C VAL A 38 4.06 5.50 4.98
N GLU A 39 3.90 6.25 3.88
CA GLU A 39 3.37 7.60 3.92
C GLU A 39 2.04 7.59 3.19
N ILE A 40 1.05 8.31 3.72
CA ILE A 40 -0.28 8.30 3.11
C ILE A 40 -0.77 9.71 2.86
N GLU A 41 -1.53 9.85 1.79
CA GLU A 41 -2.05 11.13 1.37
C GLU A 41 -3.39 10.89 0.67
N ILE A 42 -4.40 11.67 1.03
CA ILE A 42 -5.69 11.62 0.35
C ILE A 42 -5.59 12.48 -0.89
N ILE A 43 -5.82 11.89 -2.05
CA ILE A 43 -5.69 12.60 -3.32
C ILE A 43 -7.02 12.92 -3.98
N ASN A 44 -8.13 12.50 -3.35
CA ASN A 44 -9.46 12.91 -3.79
C ASN A 44 -10.23 13.35 -2.57
N SER A 45 -11.28 14.13 -2.77
CA SER A 45 -12.12 14.54 -1.66
C SER A 45 -13.56 14.06 -1.87
N GLN A 46 -14.14 13.58 -0.81
CA GLN A 46 -15.52 13.06 -0.82
C GLN A 46 -16.47 14.10 -0.29
#